data_b8e3722b0c96a288e6cba44dab6c1d4c
#
_entry.id   b8e3722b0c96a288e6cba44dab6c1d4c
#
_cell.length_a   1.000
_cell.length_b   1.000
_cell.length_c   1.000
_cell.angle_alpha   90.00
_cell.angle_beta   90.00
_cell.angle_gamma   90.00
#
_symmetry.space_group_name_H-M   'P 1'
#
loop_
_entity.id
_entity.type
_entity.pdbx_description
1 polymer ?
#
loop_
_entity_poly.entity_id
_entity_poly.type
_entity_poly.pdbx_seq_one_letter_code
_entity_poly.pdbx_strand_id
1 'polypeptide(L)'
;FSIKNAANYSSSALGKVFVCHKDMFYRFMNDGNVNWRRIIYSVFRQLYSRLSRKTTLKSDIRCVIIDDTDLPKTGFKTEKIGKVFSHTPMKPILGFKAMFLCFTDGVSQFLLDFSLHGEEGKRNDKPQGLSPKQAEARYCKEHSRDERIARRSAEYLASKIETAISMLKRSIIEGVRFDYLLVNSWFTCSELLKFVVSRHFGCHLIGMIKMGKTRYETVLGNKTAPELIKVLQKSGSVKYSRLIGYYTATISAEISGIKVCLFFYRRGKNGNWNALLTSDLKLDAKEAFRLYSRRWVIEVTHKEMKQNLKLGKNQCRDFAGQIAGISLCVMHYNILSYVKRNESYETIGGLFAEISKNSVELSVAEKIWLLIVEVINVIAEVLNCDAMVLTEQVISNDKQIKAVKQAFDRLTLVA
;
A
#
# COMPACT_ATOMS: atom_id res chain seq x y z
N PHE A 1 -12.27 -7.59 -5.56
CA PHE A 1 -13.38 -8.43 -5.09
C PHE A 1 -13.71 -8.09 -3.64
N SER A 2 -14.79 -7.36 -3.42
CA SER A 2 -15.18 -6.93 -2.07
C SER A 2 -16.29 -7.81 -1.49
N ILE A 3 -16.06 -9.11 -1.42
CA ILE A 3 -16.96 -10.00 -0.68
C ILE A 3 -16.79 -9.69 0.80
N LYS A 4 -17.77 -9.05 1.41
CA LYS A 4 -17.70 -8.62 2.81
C LYS A 4 -17.70 -9.80 3.77
N ASN A 5 -18.41 -10.86 3.44
CA ASN A 5 -18.47 -12.11 4.20
C ASN A 5 -18.92 -13.26 3.26
N ALA A 6 -18.82 -14.48 3.75
CA ALA A 6 -19.21 -15.66 2.96
C ALA A 6 -20.71 -15.76 2.66
N ALA A 7 -21.56 -15.15 3.49
CA ALA A 7 -23.00 -15.14 3.22
C ALA A 7 -23.32 -14.41 1.90
N ASN A 8 -22.52 -13.38 1.58
CA ASN A 8 -22.69 -12.63 0.34
C ASN A 8 -22.00 -13.28 -0.86
N TYR A 9 -21.22 -14.37 -0.67
CA TYR A 9 -20.54 -15.05 -1.76
C TYR A 9 -21.53 -15.71 -2.72
N SER A 10 -22.50 -16.46 -2.22
CA SER A 10 -23.49 -17.18 -3.04
C SER A 10 -24.37 -16.24 -3.89
N SER A 11 -24.64 -15.02 -3.38
CA SER A 11 -25.39 -13.98 -4.09
C SER A 11 -24.52 -13.08 -4.95
N SER A 12 -23.19 -13.21 -4.87
CA SER A 12 -22.25 -12.40 -5.64
C SER A 12 -22.06 -12.93 -7.06
N ALA A 13 -21.62 -12.07 -7.97
CA ALA A 13 -21.20 -12.47 -9.31
C ALA A 13 -20.14 -13.58 -9.28
N LEU A 14 -19.24 -13.55 -8.29
CA LEU A 14 -18.23 -14.60 -8.11
C LEU A 14 -18.81 -15.96 -7.73
N GLY A 15 -19.84 -16.00 -6.88
CA GLY A 15 -20.53 -17.24 -6.53
C GLY A 15 -21.23 -17.87 -7.71
N LYS A 16 -21.55 -17.09 -8.75
CA LYS A 16 -22.10 -17.58 -10.01
C LYS A 16 -21.01 -18.07 -10.98
N VAL A 17 -19.77 -17.60 -10.84
CA VAL A 17 -18.63 -17.95 -11.71
C VAL A 17 -17.88 -19.18 -11.20
N PHE A 18 -17.61 -19.25 -9.90
CA PHE A 18 -16.80 -20.32 -9.32
C PHE A 18 -17.68 -21.41 -8.70
N VAL A 19 -17.53 -22.63 -9.19
CA VAL A 19 -18.19 -23.84 -8.63
C VAL A 19 -17.38 -24.32 -7.42
N CYS A 20 -17.35 -23.53 -6.35
CA CYS A 20 -16.71 -23.92 -5.10
C CYS A 20 -17.49 -23.42 -3.90
N HIS A 21 -17.37 -24.14 -2.77
CA HIS A 21 -17.98 -23.69 -1.52
C HIS A 21 -17.23 -22.50 -0.92
N LYS A 22 -17.97 -21.61 -0.26
CA LYS A 22 -17.45 -20.46 0.49
C LYS A 22 -16.29 -20.81 1.43
N ASP A 23 -16.29 -22.01 2.00
CA ASP A 23 -15.31 -22.47 2.97
C ASP A 23 -13.90 -22.65 2.36
N MET A 24 -13.81 -22.84 1.05
CA MET A 24 -12.51 -22.88 0.35
C MET A 24 -11.79 -21.55 0.48
N PHE A 25 -12.51 -20.44 0.30
CA PHE A 25 -11.91 -19.10 0.47
C PHE A 25 -11.48 -18.84 1.89
N TYR A 26 -12.26 -19.26 2.89
CA TYR A 26 -11.87 -19.14 4.30
C TYR A 26 -10.66 -19.98 4.63
N ARG A 27 -10.59 -21.22 4.17
CA ARG A 27 -9.40 -22.06 4.37
C ARG A 27 -8.16 -21.45 3.76
N PHE A 28 -8.24 -20.96 2.52
CA PHE A 28 -7.14 -20.26 1.85
C PHE A 28 -6.73 -18.98 2.60
N MET A 29 -7.71 -18.17 3.00
CA MET A 29 -7.42 -16.92 3.72
C MET A 29 -6.80 -17.15 5.10
N ASN A 30 -7.16 -18.23 5.78
CA ASN A 30 -6.71 -18.57 7.13
C ASN A 30 -5.48 -19.50 7.14
N ASP A 31 -4.89 -19.79 5.98
CA ASP A 31 -3.66 -20.54 5.88
C ASP A 31 -2.47 -19.69 6.33
N GLY A 32 -1.90 -20.04 7.50
CA GLY A 32 -0.74 -19.38 8.10
C GLY A 32 0.57 -19.56 7.33
N ASN A 33 0.64 -20.49 6.37
CA ASN A 33 1.85 -20.84 5.62
C ASN A 33 2.01 -20.08 4.30
N VAL A 34 0.99 -19.37 3.83
CA VAL A 34 1.08 -18.58 2.59
C VAL A 34 2.11 -17.46 2.72
N ASN A 35 3.10 -17.44 1.86
CA ASN A 35 4.12 -16.41 1.85
C ASN A 35 3.66 -15.15 1.08
N TRP A 36 2.73 -14.42 1.67
CA TRP A 36 2.15 -13.21 1.07
C TRP A 36 3.20 -12.18 0.67
N ARG A 37 4.27 -12.01 1.45
CA ARG A 37 5.35 -11.07 1.12
C ARG A 37 6.04 -11.43 -0.18
N ARG A 38 6.43 -12.71 -0.33
CA ARG A 38 7.06 -13.17 -1.57
C ARG A 38 6.15 -12.97 -2.77
N ILE A 39 4.85 -13.21 -2.60
CA ILE A 39 3.86 -13.01 -3.67
C ILE A 39 3.79 -11.52 -4.03
N ILE A 40 3.67 -10.62 -3.06
CA ILE A 40 3.61 -9.17 -3.29
C ILE A 40 4.86 -8.68 -4.05
N TYR A 41 6.06 -9.04 -3.58
CA TYR A 41 7.31 -8.67 -4.27
C TYR A 41 7.42 -9.28 -5.66
N SER A 42 6.96 -10.51 -5.85
CA SER A 42 6.95 -11.17 -7.17
C SER A 42 6.03 -10.44 -8.14
N VAL A 43 4.81 -10.09 -7.71
CA VAL A 43 3.86 -9.28 -8.50
C VAL A 43 4.48 -7.92 -8.85
N PHE A 44 5.04 -7.22 -7.85
CA PHE A 44 5.72 -5.94 -8.10
C PHE A 44 6.81 -6.07 -9.16
N ARG A 45 7.73 -7.03 -9.03
CA ARG A 45 8.84 -7.21 -9.98
C ARG A 45 8.34 -7.47 -11.40
N GLN A 46 7.32 -8.32 -11.55
CA GLN A 46 6.75 -8.61 -12.87
C GLN A 46 6.09 -7.37 -13.49
N LEU A 47 5.31 -6.63 -12.72
CA LEU A 47 4.64 -5.42 -13.21
C LEU A 47 5.66 -4.32 -13.54
N TYR A 48 6.60 -4.06 -12.63
CA TYR A 48 7.58 -2.99 -12.79
C TYR A 48 8.58 -3.28 -13.92
N SER A 49 9.02 -4.54 -14.10
CA SER A 49 9.89 -4.92 -15.21
C SER A 49 9.25 -4.71 -16.58
N ARG A 50 7.93 -4.86 -16.68
CA ARG A 50 7.19 -4.59 -17.91
C ARG A 50 7.08 -3.09 -18.21
N LEU A 51 6.95 -2.27 -17.15
CA LEU A 51 6.96 -0.81 -17.29
C LEU A 51 8.32 -0.30 -17.75
N SER A 52 9.40 -0.75 -17.13
CA SER A 52 10.77 -0.29 -17.44
C SER A 52 11.24 -0.67 -18.84
N ARG A 53 10.70 -1.73 -19.43
CA ARG A 53 10.98 -2.11 -20.82
C ARG A 53 10.30 -1.21 -21.87
N LYS A 54 9.13 -0.65 -21.51
CA LYS A 54 8.34 0.20 -22.43
C LYS A 54 8.78 1.66 -22.43
N THR A 55 9.45 2.10 -21.39
CA THR A 55 9.83 3.51 -21.21
C THR A 55 11.34 3.61 -21.11
N THR A 56 11.98 4.26 -22.07
CA THR A 56 13.39 4.70 -22.00
C THR A 56 13.55 5.85 -20.99
N LEU A 57 13.09 5.68 -19.75
CA LEU A 57 13.18 6.68 -18.70
C LEU A 57 14.58 6.65 -18.09
N LYS A 58 15.44 7.44 -18.72
CA LYS A 58 16.85 7.67 -18.34
C LYS A 58 16.95 8.58 -17.12
N SER A 59 16.25 8.58 -16.09
CA SER A 59 16.54 9.35 -14.86
C SER A 59 15.38 9.59 -13.90
N ASP A 60 14.44 8.70 -13.81
CA ASP A 60 13.41 8.90 -12.77
C ASP A 60 13.97 8.53 -11.42
N ILE A 61 14.10 9.53 -10.56
CA ILE A 61 14.46 9.36 -9.16
C ILE A 61 13.37 8.49 -8.50
N ARG A 62 13.77 7.35 -7.96
CA ARG A 62 12.90 6.37 -7.32
C ARG A 62 12.87 6.64 -5.82
N CYS A 63 11.69 6.68 -5.29
CA CYS A 63 11.49 6.90 -3.87
C CYS A 63 10.74 5.72 -3.24
N VAL A 64 11.05 5.44 -1.99
CA VAL A 64 10.19 4.64 -1.12
C VAL A 64 9.62 5.53 -0.01
N ILE A 65 8.41 5.23 0.41
CA ILE A 65 7.65 6.01 1.38
C ILE A 65 7.19 5.07 2.47
N ILE A 66 7.36 5.44 3.73
CA ILE A 66 6.80 4.73 4.88
C ILE A 66 5.78 5.61 5.54
N ASP A 67 4.59 5.06 5.72
CA ASP A 67 3.54 5.71 6.51
C ASP A 67 2.57 4.67 7.07
N ASP A 68 1.80 5.04 8.09
CA ASP A 68 0.80 4.17 8.68
C ASP A 68 -0.62 4.70 8.53
N THR A 69 -1.57 3.79 8.62
CA THR A 69 -2.98 4.13 8.55
C THR A 69 -3.81 3.26 9.50
N ASP A 70 -4.91 3.82 9.99
CA ASP A 70 -5.81 3.13 10.89
C ASP A 70 -6.72 2.16 10.13
N LEU A 71 -6.89 0.95 10.67
CA LEU A 71 -7.85 -0.05 10.21
C LEU A 71 -8.86 -0.33 11.33
N PRO A 72 -9.91 0.49 11.45
CA PRO A 72 -10.93 0.30 12.49
C PRO A 72 -11.70 -1.01 12.30
N LYS A 73 -12.03 -1.63 13.41
CA LYS A 73 -12.82 -2.87 13.49
C LYS A 73 -13.99 -2.69 14.45
N THR A 74 -14.99 -3.53 14.27
CA THR A 74 -16.15 -3.62 15.17
C THR A 74 -16.10 -4.94 15.95
N GLY A 75 -16.25 -4.86 17.28
CA GLY A 75 -16.21 -6.03 18.15
C GLY A 75 -14.80 -6.57 18.45
N PHE A 76 -14.72 -7.36 19.51
CA PHE A 76 -13.45 -7.83 20.09
C PHE A 76 -13.04 -9.24 19.63
N LYS A 77 -13.86 -9.92 18.82
CA LYS A 77 -13.65 -11.32 18.44
C LYS A 77 -12.66 -11.52 17.28
N THR A 78 -11.68 -10.64 17.14
CA THR A 78 -10.61 -10.77 16.15
C THR A 78 -9.30 -11.04 16.88
N GLU A 79 -8.52 -11.99 16.37
CA GLU A 79 -7.21 -12.30 16.91
C GLU A 79 -6.32 -11.07 16.89
N LYS A 80 -5.57 -10.86 17.97
CA LYS A 80 -4.65 -9.72 18.16
C LYS A 80 -5.28 -8.32 18.02
N ILE A 81 -6.61 -8.22 18.04
CA ILE A 81 -7.24 -6.90 18.01
C ILE A 81 -6.86 -6.09 19.24
N GLY A 82 -6.67 -4.80 19.08
CA GLY A 82 -6.30 -3.89 20.16
C GLY A 82 -6.96 -2.53 19.99
N LYS A 83 -6.75 -1.64 20.95
CA LYS A 83 -7.05 -0.21 20.81
C LYS A 83 -5.79 0.52 20.40
N VAL A 84 -5.83 1.16 19.24
CA VAL A 84 -4.74 1.95 18.70
C VAL A 84 -5.12 3.43 18.69
N PHE A 85 -4.18 4.31 18.99
CA PHE A 85 -4.45 5.74 18.96
C PHE A 85 -4.57 6.23 17.53
N SER A 86 -5.71 6.85 17.19
CA SER A 86 -5.95 7.47 15.89
C SER A 86 -5.76 8.99 15.96
N HIS A 87 -4.87 9.52 15.13
CA HIS A 87 -4.59 10.95 15.09
C HIS A 87 -5.71 11.76 14.39
N THR A 88 -6.54 11.13 13.58
CA THR A 88 -7.66 11.83 12.91
C THR A 88 -8.77 12.21 13.88
N PRO A 89 -9.39 11.26 14.63
CA PRO A 89 -10.37 11.58 15.66
C PRO A 89 -9.73 11.93 17.03
N MET A 90 -8.39 11.96 17.13
CA MET A 90 -7.64 12.22 18.37
C MET A 90 -8.10 11.36 19.57
N LYS A 91 -8.39 10.08 19.30
CA LYS A 91 -8.86 9.13 20.31
C LYS A 91 -8.43 7.70 20.01
N PRO A 92 -8.40 6.81 21.02
CA PRO A 92 -8.22 5.39 20.81
C PRO A 92 -9.40 4.79 20.02
N ILE A 93 -9.09 3.99 19.01
CA ILE A 93 -10.05 3.23 18.23
C ILE A 93 -9.75 1.74 18.34
N LEU A 94 -10.79 0.91 18.30
CA LEU A 94 -10.63 -0.54 18.19
C LEU A 94 -10.20 -0.91 16.77
N GLY A 95 -9.11 -1.65 16.63
CA GLY A 95 -8.60 -2.05 15.32
C GLY A 95 -7.12 -2.33 15.30
N PHE A 96 -6.53 -2.13 14.12
CA PHE A 96 -5.09 -2.26 13.87
C PHE A 96 -4.54 -0.95 13.30
N LYS A 97 -3.25 -0.73 13.50
CA LYS A 97 -2.47 0.25 12.76
C LYS A 97 -1.69 -0.51 11.68
N ALA A 98 -1.97 -0.23 10.42
CA ALA A 98 -1.24 -0.85 9.31
C ALA A 98 -0.17 0.12 8.82
N MET A 99 1.09 -0.31 8.83
CA MET A 99 2.22 0.42 8.26
C MET A 99 2.53 -0.16 6.90
N PHE A 100 2.73 0.69 5.90
CA PHE A 100 3.02 0.32 4.52
C PHE A 100 4.35 0.88 4.05
N LEU A 101 5.02 0.11 3.18
CA LEU A 101 6.15 0.53 2.36
C LEU A 101 5.66 0.70 0.93
N CYS A 102 5.65 1.92 0.42
CA CYS A 102 5.22 2.28 -0.93
C CYS A 102 6.43 2.69 -1.77
N PHE A 103 6.51 2.21 -3.00
CA PHE A 103 7.48 2.62 -4.02
C PHE A 103 6.82 3.58 -5.00
N THR A 104 7.56 4.60 -5.44
CA THR A 104 7.14 5.47 -6.55
C THR A 104 8.33 5.92 -7.39
N ASP A 105 8.13 5.94 -8.69
CA ASP A 105 9.04 6.54 -9.68
C ASP A 105 8.62 7.97 -10.07
N GLY A 106 7.63 8.54 -9.37
CA GLY A 106 7.04 9.85 -9.65
C GLY A 106 5.79 9.81 -10.53
N VAL A 107 5.50 8.69 -11.16
CA VAL A 107 4.30 8.47 -12.00
C VAL A 107 3.49 7.28 -11.52
N SER A 108 4.15 6.15 -11.27
CA SER A 108 3.51 4.94 -10.74
C SER A 108 3.75 4.82 -9.24
N GLN A 109 2.85 4.16 -8.56
CA GLN A 109 2.99 3.80 -7.15
C GLN A 109 2.67 2.31 -6.94
N PHE A 110 3.51 1.64 -6.15
CA PHE A 110 3.36 0.23 -5.82
C PHE A 110 3.60 0.00 -4.35
N LEU A 111 2.77 -0.80 -3.72
CA LEU A 111 2.98 -1.23 -2.35
C LEU A 111 3.86 -2.48 -2.33
N LEU A 112 4.95 -2.42 -1.57
CA LEU A 112 5.97 -3.46 -1.51
C LEU A 112 5.78 -4.39 -0.32
N ASP A 113 5.44 -3.84 0.83
CA ASP A 113 5.31 -4.57 2.09
C ASP A 113 4.35 -3.83 3.03
N PHE A 114 3.88 -4.54 4.04
CA PHE A 114 3.11 -3.97 5.13
C PHE A 114 3.31 -4.75 6.43
N SER A 115 2.98 -4.13 7.55
CA SER A 115 2.86 -4.78 8.86
C SER A 115 1.62 -4.29 9.59
N LEU A 116 1.08 -5.14 10.46
CA LEU A 116 0.03 -4.77 11.38
C LEU A 116 0.61 -4.56 12.77
N HIS A 117 0.25 -3.47 13.39
CA HIS A 117 0.61 -3.12 14.75
C HIS A 117 -0.63 -2.94 15.61
N GLY A 118 -0.50 -3.25 16.88
CA GLY A 118 -1.54 -3.07 17.88
C GLY A 118 -0.94 -2.69 19.23
N GLU A 119 -1.77 -2.77 20.26
CA GLU A 119 -1.38 -2.51 21.64
C GLU A 119 -1.73 -3.71 22.51
N GLU A 120 -0.85 -4.02 23.45
CA GLU A 120 -0.97 -5.21 24.31
C GLU A 120 -2.16 -5.16 25.28
N GLY A 121 -2.67 -4.03 25.57
CA GLY A 121 -3.73 -3.89 26.55
C GLY A 121 -3.51 -2.67 27.43
N LYS A 122 -4.42 -2.47 28.37
CA LYS A 122 -4.37 -1.35 29.31
C LYS A 122 -3.26 -1.59 30.33
N ARG A 123 -2.30 -0.70 30.37
CA ARG A 123 -1.22 -0.63 31.37
C ARG A 123 -1.17 0.78 31.98
N ASN A 124 -0.47 0.95 33.10
CA ASN A 124 -0.34 2.27 33.74
C ASN A 124 0.26 3.32 32.80
N ASP A 125 1.22 2.91 31.98
CA ASP A 125 1.87 3.75 30.96
C ASP A 125 1.03 3.87 29.66
N LYS A 126 0.03 2.99 29.45
CA LYS A 126 -0.86 2.96 28.28
C LYS A 126 -2.32 2.76 28.70
N PRO A 127 -2.95 3.77 29.30
CA PRO A 127 -4.28 3.64 29.90
C PRO A 127 -5.41 3.41 28.88
N GLN A 128 -5.16 3.58 27.61
CA GLN A 128 -6.14 3.48 26.52
C GLN A 128 -6.24 2.08 25.88
N GLY A 129 -5.41 1.13 26.30
CA GLY A 129 -5.45 -0.25 25.80
C GLY A 129 -6.76 -0.99 26.13
N LEU A 130 -6.87 -2.25 25.74
CA LEU A 130 -7.99 -3.12 26.12
C LEU A 130 -7.97 -3.42 27.61
N SER A 131 -9.13 -3.46 28.24
CA SER A 131 -9.26 -4.03 29.60
C SER A 131 -8.99 -5.54 29.58
N PRO A 132 -8.64 -6.18 30.72
CA PRO A 132 -8.44 -7.62 30.79
C PRO A 132 -9.64 -8.41 30.23
N LYS A 133 -10.86 -8.06 30.63
CA LYS A 133 -12.09 -8.69 30.13
C LYS A 133 -12.27 -8.55 28.61
N GLN A 134 -11.89 -7.40 28.05
CA GLN A 134 -11.92 -7.21 26.59
C GLN A 134 -10.83 -8.00 25.88
N ALA A 135 -9.66 -8.15 26.50
CA ALA A 135 -8.55 -8.94 25.97
C ALA A 135 -8.90 -10.44 25.94
N GLU A 136 -9.55 -10.96 26.99
CA GLU A 136 -10.04 -12.34 27.06
C GLU A 136 -11.11 -12.65 26.00
N ALA A 137 -11.96 -11.68 25.67
CA ALA A 137 -13.01 -11.85 24.66
C ALA A 137 -12.48 -11.93 23.22
N ARG A 138 -11.17 -11.71 23.00
CA ARG A 138 -10.54 -11.86 21.69
C ARG A 138 -10.55 -13.31 21.24
N TYR A 139 -10.75 -13.52 19.96
CA TYR A 139 -10.44 -14.81 19.35
C TYR A 139 -8.94 -15.07 19.47
N CYS A 140 -8.57 -16.26 19.87
CA CYS A 140 -7.18 -16.71 19.94
C CYS A 140 -7.08 -18.04 19.18
N LYS A 141 -6.05 -18.14 18.36
CA LYS A 141 -5.68 -19.36 17.67
C LYS A 141 -4.22 -19.67 17.96
N GLU A 142 -3.92 -20.90 18.27
CA GLU A 142 -2.54 -21.35 18.36
C GLU A 142 -1.94 -21.47 16.95
N HIS A 143 -0.82 -20.81 16.77
CA HIS A 143 -0.02 -20.89 15.55
C HIS A 143 1.30 -21.60 15.86
N SER A 144 1.67 -22.57 15.04
CA SER A 144 2.99 -23.17 15.13
C SER A 144 4.07 -22.10 14.90
N ARG A 145 5.19 -22.22 15.63
CA ARG A 145 6.35 -21.32 15.48
C ARG A 145 6.95 -21.38 14.07
N ASP A 146 6.78 -22.49 13.39
CA ASP A 146 7.29 -22.72 12.03
C ASP A 146 6.38 -22.09 10.97
N GLU A 147 5.14 -21.78 11.30
CA GLU A 147 4.24 -21.09 10.37
C GLU A 147 4.74 -19.68 10.03
N ARG A 148 4.56 -19.29 8.77
CA ARG A 148 4.96 -17.95 8.29
C ARG A 148 4.23 -16.81 8.99
N ILE A 149 3.01 -17.08 9.47
CA ILE A 149 2.23 -16.13 10.24
C ILE A 149 2.88 -15.79 11.59
N ALA A 150 3.70 -16.68 12.16
CA ALA A 150 4.41 -16.42 13.41
C ALA A 150 5.34 -15.21 13.30
N ARG A 151 6.01 -15.03 12.14
CA ARG A 151 6.86 -13.86 11.87
C ARG A 151 6.04 -12.57 11.79
N ARG A 152 4.85 -12.61 11.22
CA ARG A 152 3.91 -11.48 11.20
C ARG A 152 3.40 -11.15 12.60
N SER A 153 3.17 -12.19 13.41
CA SER A 153 2.78 -12.05 14.81
C SER A 153 3.87 -11.39 15.66
N ALA A 154 5.13 -11.71 15.43
CA ALA A 154 6.26 -11.09 16.13
C ALA A 154 6.37 -9.58 15.81
N GLU A 155 6.07 -9.16 14.58
CA GLU A 155 6.08 -7.75 14.19
C GLU A 155 4.94 -6.94 14.82
N TYR A 156 3.86 -7.58 15.24
CA TYR A 156 2.67 -6.91 15.76
C TYR A 156 2.98 -6.03 16.98
N LEU A 157 3.86 -6.48 17.87
CA LEU A 157 4.28 -5.76 19.08
C LEU A 157 5.64 -5.08 18.94
N ALA A 158 6.35 -5.34 17.86
CA ALA A 158 7.65 -4.72 17.59
C ALA A 158 7.52 -3.21 17.38
N SER A 159 8.60 -2.49 17.63
CA SER A 159 8.70 -1.07 17.31
C SER A 159 8.44 -0.83 15.81
N LYS A 160 7.67 0.21 15.49
CA LYS A 160 7.44 0.60 14.10
C LYS A 160 8.74 0.96 13.39
N ILE A 161 9.74 1.51 14.08
CA ILE A 161 11.05 1.85 13.50
C ILE A 161 11.82 0.58 13.15
N GLU A 162 11.89 -0.40 14.04
CA GLU A 162 12.53 -1.70 13.77
C GLU A 162 11.84 -2.41 12.61
N THR A 163 10.52 -2.36 12.58
CA THR A 163 9.73 -2.96 11.49
C THR A 163 9.96 -2.22 10.17
N ALA A 164 10.04 -0.89 10.18
CA ALA A 164 10.37 -0.08 9.01
C ALA A 164 11.76 -0.44 8.46
N ILE A 165 12.77 -0.56 9.31
CA ILE A 165 14.11 -1.02 8.94
C ILE A 165 14.05 -2.44 8.34
N SER A 166 13.27 -3.32 8.95
CA SER A 166 13.10 -4.69 8.44
C SER A 166 12.42 -4.75 7.08
N MET A 167 11.44 -3.88 6.82
CA MET A 167 10.80 -3.75 5.50
C MET A 167 11.79 -3.24 4.44
N LEU A 168 12.60 -2.24 4.78
CA LEU A 168 13.63 -1.70 3.89
C LEU A 168 14.67 -2.77 3.57
N LYS A 169 15.16 -3.52 4.57
CA LYS A 169 16.08 -4.64 4.35
C LYS A 169 15.49 -5.68 3.40
N ARG A 170 14.24 -6.07 3.62
CA ARG A 170 13.56 -7.03 2.73
C ARG A 170 13.44 -6.50 1.30
N SER A 171 13.06 -5.24 1.14
CA SER A 171 12.91 -4.66 -0.20
C SER A 171 14.20 -4.69 -1.01
N ILE A 172 15.34 -4.46 -0.34
CA ILE A 172 16.66 -4.53 -0.98
C ILE A 172 17.05 -5.96 -1.32
N ILE A 173 16.83 -6.92 -0.41
CA ILE A 173 17.06 -8.35 -0.67
C ILE A 173 16.22 -8.82 -1.87
N GLU A 174 15.00 -8.30 -2.01
CA GLU A 174 14.11 -8.60 -3.14
C GLU A 174 14.46 -7.82 -4.43
N GLY A 175 15.58 -7.08 -4.43
CA GLY A 175 16.12 -6.39 -5.59
C GLY A 175 15.48 -5.03 -5.91
N VAL A 176 14.71 -4.44 -4.99
CA VAL A 176 14.14 -3.11 -5.17
C VAL A 176 15.24 -2.06 -4.98
N ARG A 177 15.42 -1.21 -5.98
CA ARG A 177 16.38 -0.09 -5.93
C ARG A 177 15.63 1.22 -5.85
N PHE A 178 16.06 2.09 -4.95
CA PHE A 178 15.50 3.43 -4.75
C PHE A 178 16.60 4.41 -4.30
N ASP A 179 16.38 5.67 -4.59
CA ASP A 179 17.36 6.74 -4.36
C ASP A 179 17.07 7.48 -3.06
N TYR A 180 15.79 7.60 -2.69
CA TYR A 180 15.35 8.30 -1.48
C TYR A 180 14.30 7.52 -0.69
N LEU A 181 14.42 7.60 0.64
CA LEU A 181 13.37 7.27 1.60
C LEU A 181 12.67 8.56 2.04
N LEU A 182 11.36 8.64 1.84
CA LEU A 182 10.53 9.78 2.24
C LEU A 182 9.68 9.41 3.45
N VAL A 183 9.77 10.19 4.52
CA VAL A 183 9.08 9.90 5.78
C VAL A 183 8.46 11.16 6.41
N ASN A 184 7.40 10.96 7.18
CA ASN A 184 6.79 12.01 7.98
C ASN A 184 7.62 12.31 9.26
N SER A 185 7.20 13.28 10.05
CA SER A 185 7.93 13.69 11.25
C SER A 185 7.97 12.66 12.38
N TRP A 186 7.13 11.63 12.31
CA TRP A 186 7.13 10.55 13.29
C TRP A 186 8.25 9.53 13.00
N PHE A 187 8.48 9.22 11.73
CA PHE A 187 9.52 8.30 11.28
C PHE A 187 10.90 8.97 11.09
N THR A 188 10.98 10.31 11.14
CA THR A 188 12.27 11.01 11.07
C THR A 188 12.99 10.89 12.40
N CYS A 189 13.79 9.85 12.57
CA CYS A 189 14.56 9.57 13.78
C CYS A 189 16.01 9.16 13.45
N SER A 190 16.88 9.26 14.45
CA SER A 190 18.30 8.94 14.29
C SER A 190 18.56 7.50 13.89
N GLU A 191 17.75 6.55 14.38
CA GLU A 191 17.91 5.13 14.08
C GLU A 191 17.67 4.83 12.61
N LEU A 192 16.56 5.35 12.06
CA LEU A 192 16.23 5.18 10.64
C LEU A 192 17.24 5.93 9.75
N LEU A 193 17.67 7.12 10.16
CA LEU A 193 18.69 7.90 9.45
C LEU A 193 20.03 7.13 9.41
N LYS A 194 20.51 6.60 10.55
CA LYS A 194 21.73 5.78 10.61
C LYS A 194 21.65 4.58 9.69
N PHE A 195 20.50 3.92 9.65
CA PHE A 195 20.30 2.78 8.80
C PHE A 195 20.40 3.14 7.31
N VAL A 196 19.71 4.20 6.88
CA VAL A 196 19.65 4.63 5.48
C VAL A 196 21.01 5.09 4.94
N VAL A 197 21.79 5.85 5.73
CA VAL A 197 23.13 6.33 5.32
C VAL A 197 24.21 5.27 5.47
N SER A 198 23.91 4.11 6.05
CA SER A 198 24.89 3.02 6.15
C SER A 198 25.32 2.56 4.75
N ARG A 199 26.59 2.17 4.62
CA ARG A 199 27.30 1.92 3.33
C ARG A 199 26.63 0.94 2.36
N HIS A 200 25.63 0.19 2.83
CA HIS A 200 25.03 -0.90 2.06
C HIS A 200 23.90 -0.48 1.13
N PHE A 201 23.37 0.76 1.25
CA PHE A 201 22.11 1.11 0.58
C PHE A 201 22.26 2.13 -0.56
N GLY A 202 23.20 3.07 -0.45
CA GLY A 202 23.38 4.12 -1.46
C GLY A 202 22.14 4.99 -1.64
N CYS A 203 21.26 5.07 -0.62
CA CYS A 203 20.07 5.90 -0.66
C CYS A 203 20.12 7.01 0.40
N HIS A 204 19.30 8.03 0.22
CA HIS A 204 19.19 9.17 1.11
C HIS A 204 17.83 9.22 1.80
N LEU A 205 17.75 9.88 2.94
CA LEU A 205 16.50 10.16 3.63
C LEU A 205 16.10 11.62 3.39
N ILE A 206 14.80 11.83 3.09
CA ILE A 206 14.16 13.14 3.20
C ILE A 206 12.98 12.97 4.15
N GLY A 207 13.03 13.67 5.29
CA GLY A 207 12.00 13.57 6.32
C GLY A 207 11.57 14.93 6.83
N MET A 208 10.29 15.09 7.15
CA MET A 208 9.85 16.25 7.94
C MET A 208 10.36 16.11 9.37
N ILE A 209 10.83 17.18 9.96
CA ILE A 209 11.22 17.19 11.37
C ILE A 209 10.17 17.92 12.21
N LYS A 210 10.05 17.50 13.47
CA LYS A 210 9.23 18.21 14.45
C LYS A 210 9.92 19.51 14.87
N MET A 211 9.18 20.61 14.89
CA MET A 211 9.63 21.87 15.47
C MET A 211 9.59 21.76 17.01
N GLY A 212 10.46 20.92 17.57
CA GLY A 212 10.42 20.52 18.98
C GLY A 212 11.78 20.56 19.66
N LYS A 213 12.03 19.64 20.57
CA LYS A 213 13.18 19.64 21.49
C LYS A 213 14.45 18.98 20.92
N THR A 214 14.39 18.34 19.76
CA THR A 214 15.56 17.70 19.11
C THR A 214 16.62 18.75 18.80
N ARG A 215 17.85 18.50 19.19
CA ARG A 215 19.00 19.39 19.00
C ARG A 215 19.83 18.95 17.80
N TYR A 216 20.36 19.91 17.11
CA TYR A 216 21.21 19.76 15.93
C TYR A 216 22.52 20.54 16.16
N GLU A 217 23.63 19.90 15.89
CA GLU A 217 24.94 20.56 15.90
C GLU A 217 25.12 21.31 14.58
N THR A 218 25.41 22.60 14.69
CA THR A 218 25.55 23.50 13.52
C THR A 218 26.66 24.50 13.75
N VAL A 219 27.05 25.23 12.72
CA VAL A 219 27.97 26.38 12.84
C VAL A 219 27.44 27.48 13.79
N LEU A 220 26.12 27.47 14.07
CA LEU A 220 25.47 28.39 15.02
C LEU A 220 25.40 27.81 16.44
N GLY A 221 26.07 26.68 16.69
CA GLY A 221 26.06 25.94 17.94
C GLY A 221 24.98 24.85 17.98
N ASN A 222 24.91 24.16 19.12
CA ASN A 222 23.94 23.06 19.34
C ASN A 222 22.58 23.64 19.73
N LYS A 223 21.62 23.62 18.78
CA LYS A 223 20.33 24.30 18.90
C LYS A 223 19.17 23.41 18.38
N THR A 224 17.98 23.69 18.90
CA THR A 224 16.75 23.10 18.38
C THR A 224 16.32 23.78 17.06
N ALA A 225 15.48 23.13 16.29
CA ALA A 225 14.95 23.68 15.03
C ALA A 225 14.26 25.06 15.24
N PRO A 226 13.40 25.26 16.28
CA PRO A 226 12.85 26.58 16.58
C PRO A 226 13.92 27.67 16.94
N GLU A 227 15.00 27.30 17.62
CA GLU A 227 16.07 28.22 17.94
C GLU A 227 16.89 28.58 16.70
N LEU A 228 17.20 27.59 15.85
CA LEU A 228 17.91 27.79 14.58
C LEU A 228 17.20 28.77 13.68
N ILE A 229 15.89 28.57 13.45
CA ILE A 229 15.15 29.44 12.53
C ILE A 229 15.05 30.88 13.08
N LYS A 230 14.96 31.07 14.39
CA LYS A 230 14.99 32.42 14.99
C LYS A 230 16.34 33.14 14.72
N VAL A 231 17.46 32.42 14.82
CA VAL A 231 18.79 32.97 14.50
C VAL A 231 18.89 33.29 13.02
N LEU A 232 18.45 32.37 12.13
CA LEU A 232 18.48 32.58 10.69
C LEU A 232 17.57 33.74 10.22
N GLN A 233 16.48 34.03 10.94
CA GLN A 233 15.64 35.19 10.69
C GLN A 233 16.39 36.50 11.07
N LYS A 234 17.05 36.52 12.24
CA LYS A 234 17.81 37.69 12.71
C LYS A 234 19.02 38.01 11.83
N SER A 235 19.65 36.98 11.25
CA SER A 235 20.81 37.15 10.36
C SER A 235 20.43 37.52 8.91
N GLY A 236 19.12 37.63 8.58
CA GLY A 236 18.69 37.91 7.22
C GLY A 236 18.85 36.77 6.25
N SER A 237 19.14 35.56 6.76
CA SER A 237 19.33 34.34 5.91
C SER A 237 18.05 33.80 5.34
N VAL A 238 16.88 34.27 5.76
CA VAL A 238 15.57 33.87 5.23
C VAL A 238 15.30 34.62 3.93
N LYS A 239 15.04 33.87 2.87
CA LYS A 239 14.70 34.41 1.54
C LYS A 239 13.34 33.92 1.07
N TYR A 240 12.60 34.75 0.35
CA TYR A 240 11.38 34.33 -0.33
C TYR A 240 11.73 33.73 -1.69
N SER A 241 11.37 32.47 -1.90
CA SER A 241 11.51 31.81 -3.18
C SER A 241 10.21 31.93 -3.96
N ARG A 242 10.20 32.74 -5.02
CA ARG A 242 9.04 32.89 -5.92
C ARG A 242 8.66 31.57 -6.59
N LEU A 243 9.65 30.73 -6.85
CA LEU A 243 9.48 29.46 -7.58
C LEU A 243 8.65 28.42 -6.79
N ILE A 244 8.85 28.35 -5.47
CA ILE A 244 8.11 27.42 -4.60
C ILE A 244 7.03 28.11 -3.76
N GLY A 245 6.95 29.45 -3.78
CA GLY A 245 5.94 30.22 -3.05
C GLY A 245 6.13 30.26 -1.53
N TYR A 246 7.35 30.01 -1.03
CA TYR A 246 7.67 29.94 0.40
C TYR A 246 8.84 30.83 0.80
N TYR A 247 8.81 31.30 2.05
CA TYR A 247 10.02 31.79 2.72
C TYR A 247 10.87 30.58 3.13
N THR A 248 12.14 30.59 2.81
CA THR A 248 13.05 29.45 3.04
C THR A 248 14.34 29.90 3.70
N ALA A 249 14.93 29.03 4.51
CA ALA A 249 16.28 29.14 5.01
C ALA A 249 16.91 27.74 5.06
N THR A 250 18.20 27.66 4.81
CA THR A 250 18.95 26.41 4.76
C THR A 250 20.13 26.46 5.69
N ILE A 251 20.41 25.37 6.39
CA ILE A 251 21.60 25.23 7.24
C ILE A 251 22.09 23.80 7.23
N SER A 252 23.40 23.61 7.14
CA SER A 252 24.05 22.32 7.39
C SER A 252 24.08 22.04 8.88
N ALA A 253 23.79 20.81 9.24
CA ALA A 253 23.71 20.36 10.62
C ALA A 253 24.27 18.94 10.77
N GLU A 254 24.51 18.56 12.00
CA GLU A 254 24.82 17.18 12.35
C GLU A 254 23.86 16.69 13.43
N ILE A 255 23.41 15.44 13.29
CA ILE A 255 22.60 14.74 14.28
C ILE A 255 23.12 13.31 14.45
N SER A 256 23.45 12.93 15.67
CA SER A 256 23.98 11.60 16.02
C SER A 256 25.18 11.16 15.16
N GLY A 257 26.11 12.09 14.85
CA GLY A 257 27.29 11.84 14.03
C GLY A 257 27.03 11.80 12.52
N ILE A 258 25.84 12.18 12.06
CA ILE A 258 25.48 12.19 10.63
C ILE A 258 25.27 13.62 10.15
N LYS A 259 26.00 14.01 9.11
CA LYS A 259 25.82 15.28 8.43
C LYS A 259 24.49 15.29 7.66
N VAL A 260 23.73 16.35 7.85
CA VAL A 260 22.41 16.54 7.23
C VAL A 260 22.27 18.00 6.79
N CYS A 261 21.33 18.24 5.88
CA CYS A 261 20.90 19.58 5.54
C CYS A 261 19.47 19.80 6.07
N LEU A 262 19.23 20.93 6.72
CA LEU A 262 17.92 21.35 7.19
C LEU A 262 17.38 22.45 6.27
N PHE A 263 16.20 22.25 5.75
CA PHE A 263 15.46 23.21 4.92
C PHE A 263 14.24 23.69 5.68
N PHE A 264 14.33 24.90 6.24
CA PHE A 264 13.18 25.57 6.87
C PHE A 264 12.30 26.21 5.81
N TYR A 265 10.99 26.13 6.01
CA TYR A 265 10.02 26.73 5.09
C TYR A 265 8.75 27.17 5.80
N ARG A 266 8.13 28.26 5.30
CA ARG A 266 6.81 28.71 5.73
C ARG A 266 6.05 29.40 4.59
N ARG A 267 4.75 29.23 4.59
CA ARG A 267 3.85 29.92 3.66
C ARG A 267 3.46 31.29 4.22
N GLY A 268 3.70 32.34 3.43
CA GLY A 268 3.38 33.70 3.85
C GLY A 268 4.29 34.25 4.98
N LYS A 269 4.13 35.52 5.31
CA LYS A 269 4.94 36.18 6.35
C LYS A 269 4.62 35.73 7.77
N ASN A 270 3.37 35.34 8.04
CA ASN A 270 2.87 34.98 9.38
C ASN A 270 2.60 33.47 9.56
N GLY A 271 2.96 32.63 8.56
CA GLY A 271 2.76 31.19 8.63
C GLY A 271 3.69 30.51 9.63
N ASN A 272 3.30 29.31 10.08
CA ASN A 272 4.14 28.48 10.93
C ASN A 272 5.33 27.94 10.15
N TRP A 273 6.50 27.89 10.81
CA TRP A 273 7.68 27.25 10.26
C TRP A 273 7.58 25.74 10.33
N ASN A 274 7.94 25.10 9.23
CA ASN A 274 8.20 23.68 9.13
C ASN A 274 9.63 23.46 8.64
N ALA A 275 10.15 22.24 8.77
CA ALA A 275 11.46 21.93 8.24
C ALA A 275 11.55 20.52 7.70
N LEU A 276 12.32 20.35 6.63
CA LEU A 276 12.78 19.08 6.11
C LEU A 276 14.22 18.83 6.51
N LEU A 277 14.55 17.58 6.76
CA LEU A 277 15.91 17.08 6.94
C LEU A 277 16.25 16.18 5.78
N THR A 278 17.44 16.31 5.21
CA THR A 278 17.96 15.35 4.24
C THR A 278 19.40 14.95 4.56
N SER A 279 19.73 13.69 4.29
CA SER A 279 21.11 13.19 4.31
C SER A 279 21.86 13.43 3.00
N ASP A 280 21.18 13.89 1.96
CA ASP A 280 21.81 14.29 0.70
C ASP A 280 22.25 15.75 0.79
N LEU A 281 23.55 15.96 1.00
CA LEU A 281 24.13 17.30 1.16
C LEU A 281 24.24 18.09 -0.17
N LYS A 282 24.01 17.43 -1.31
CA LYS A 282 24.05 18.07 -2.65
C LYS A 282 22.68 18.59 -3.07
N LEU A 283 21.62 18.16 -2.39
CA LEU A 283 20.26 18.51 -2.72
C LEU A 283 19.97 19.97 -2.35
N ASP A 284 19.39 20.72 -3.27
CA ASP A 284 18.91 22.06 -2.97
C ASP A 284 17.47 22.03 -2.38
N ALA A 285 17.05 23.17 -1.82
CA ALA A 285 15.75 23.27 -1.16
C ALA A 285 14.58 22.97 -2.14
N LYS A 286 14.66 23.45 -3.38
CA LYS A 286 13.61 23.27 -4.39
C LYS A 286 13.41 21.79 -4.72
N GLU A 287 14.53 21.11 -4.97
CA GLU A 287 14.52 19.70 -5.31
C GLU A 287 14.09 18.84 -4.12
N ALA A 288 14.54 19.18 -2.90
CA ALA A 288 14.09 18.54 -1.67
C ALA A 288 12.57 18.64 -1.50
N PHE A 289 11.97 19.81 -1.75
CA PHE A 289 10.52 19.99 -1.72
C PHE A 289 9.81 19.18 -2.80
N ARG A 290 10.32 19.21 -4.01
CA ARG A 290 9.77 18.47 -5.15
C ARG A 290 9.76 16.96 -4.86
N LEU A 291 10.84 16.43 -4.34
CA LEU A 291 10.94 15.02 -3.98
C LEU A 291 10.05 14.68 -2.77
N TYR A 292 10.09 15.51 -1.74
CA TYR A 292 9.28 15.29 -0.55
C TYR A 292 7.77 15.34 -0.84
N SER A 293 7.33 16.16 -1.78
CA SER A 293 5.91 16.21 -2.18
C SER A 293 5.38 14.87 -2.70
N ARG A 294 6.24 14.01 -3.24
CA ARG A 294 5.87 12.65 -3.64
C ARG A 294 5.41 11.79 -2.46
N ARG A 295 5.79 12.15 -1.22
CA ARG A 295 5.31 11.44 -0.03
C ARG A 295 3.77 11.40 0.06
N TRP A 296 3.10 12.43 -0.44
CA TRP A 296 1.63 12.51 -0.42
C TRP A 296 0.96 11.33 -1.14
N VAL A 297 1.65 10.69 -2.06
CA VAL A 297 1.14 9.54 -2.80
C VAL A 297 0.65 8.42 -1.89
N ILE A 298 1.32 8.15 -0.76
CA ILE A 298 0.91 7.08 0.16
C ILE A 298 -0.43 7.39 0.85
N GLU A 299 -0.72 8.65 1.14
CA GLU A 299 -1.99 9.06 1.74
C GLU A 299 -3.15 8.88 0.74
N VAL A 300 -2.91 9.23 -0.53
CA VAL A 300 -3.85 8.96 -1.62
C VAL A 300 -4.05 7.45 -1.79
N THR A 301 -2.98 6.66 -1.79
CA THR A 301 -3.02 5.19 -1.84
C THR A 301 -3.88 4.61 -0.71
N HIS A 302 -3.68 5.05 0.53
CA HIS A 302 -4.48 4.60 1.68
C HIS A 302 -5.97 4.94 1.49
N LYS A 303 -6.28 6.13 1.00
CA LYS A 303 -7.65 6.56 0.71
C LYS A 303 -8.29 5.67 -0.36
N GLU A 304 -7.64 5.49 -1.50
CA GLU A 304 -8.12 4.66 -2.61
C GLU A 304 -8.34 3.20 -2.20
N MET A 305 -7.40 2.60 -1.46
CA MET A 305 -7.54 1.25 -0.95
C MET A 305 -8.71 1.10 0.02
N LYS A 306 -8.94 2.07 0.91
CA LYS A 306 -10.09 2.05 1.83
C LYS A 306 -11.41 2.23 1.13
N GLN A 307 -11.49 3.13 0.17
CA GLN A 307 -12.72 3.46 -0.55
C GLN A 307 -13.08 2.38 -1.57
N ASN A 308 -12.15 2.02 -2.45
CA ASN A 308 -12.41 1.16 -3.60
C ASN A 308 -12.17 -0.32 -3.28
N LEU A 309 -11.06 -0.65 -2.61
CA LEU A 309 -10.64 -2.04 -2.38
C LEU A 309 -11.03 -2.58 -1.00
N LYS A 310 -11.79 -1.81 -0.21
CA LYS A 310 -12.28 -2.22 1.11
C LYS A 310 -11.18 -2.64 2.11
N LEU A 311 -10.01 -1.97 2.04
CA LEU A 311 -8.92 -2.17 3.00
C LEU A 311 -9.45 -2.10 4.45
N GLY A 312 -9.11 -3.11 5.27
CA GLY A 312 -9.53 -3.19 6.66
C GLY A 312 -10.97 -3.69 6.89
N LYS A 313 -11.78 -3.91 5.84
CA LYS A 313 -13.17 -4.39 5.96
C LYS A 313 -13.30 -5.92 6.04
N ASN A 314 -12.19 -6.65 6.00
CA ASN A 314 -12.16 -8.09 6.19
C ASN A 314 -12.72 -8.46 7.57
N GLN A 315 -13.65 -9.42 7.63
CA GLN A 315 -14.32 -9.89 8.86
C GLN A 315 -13.75 -11.22 9.38
N CYS A 316 -12.68 -11.75 8.81
CA CYS A 316 -12.02 -12.93 9.35
C CYS A 316 -11.58 -12.68 10.80
N ARG A 317 -11.80 -13.68 11.66
CA ARG A 317 -11.38 -13.61 13.07
C ARG A 317 -9.90 -13.94 13.24
N ASP A 318 -9.38 -14.83 12.39
CA ASP A 318 -8.01 -15.30 12.38
C ASP A 318 -7.06 -14.19 11.90
N PHE A 319 -5.91 -14.06 12.56
CA PHE A 319 -4.89 -13.08 12.17
C PHE A 319 -4.32 -13.36 10.78
N ALA A 320 -4.18 -14.64 10.40
CA ALA A 320 -3.77 -15.02 9.05
C ALA A 320 -4.77 -14.49 8.02
N GLY A 321 -6.07 -14.59 8.28
CA GLY A 321 -7.11 -14.02 7.42
C GLY A 321 -7.04 -12.49 7.31
N GLN A 322 -6.65 -11.78 8.38
CA GLN A 322 -6.42 -10.34 8.31
C GLN A 322 -5.23 -10.01 7.39
N ILE A 323 -4.11 -10.73 7.54
CA ILE A 323 -2.92 -10.58 6.69
C ILE A 323 -3.26 -10.90 5.23
N ALA A 324 -3.96 -11.99 4.97
CA ALA A 324 -4.38 -12.39 3.63
C ALA A 324 -5.24 -11.31 2.96
N GLY A 325 -6.26 -10.79 3.65
CA GLY A 325 -7.15 -9.76 3.12
C GLY A 325 -6.42 -8.47 2.74
N ILE A 326 -5.46 -8.04 3.55
CA ILE A 326 -4.62 -6.88 3.23
C ILE A 326 -3.70 -7.19 2.05
N SER A 327 -3.10 -8.38 2.01
CA SER A 327 -2.21 -8.80 0.92
C SER A 327 -2.92 -8.82 -0.43
N LEU A 328 -4.14 -9.35 -0.48
CA LEU A 328 -4.98 -9.32 -1.68
C LEU A 328 -5.31 -7.88 -2.11
N CYS A 329 -5.63 -7.01 -1.14
CA CYS A 329 -5.88 -5.59 -1.39
C CYS A 329 -4.65 -4.89 -1.96
N VAL A 330 -3.45 -5.15 -1.43
CA VAL A 330 -2.16 -4.64 -1.91
C VAL A 330 -1.88 -5.10 -3.34
N MET A 331 -2.04 -6.38 -3.63
CA MET A 331 -1.81 -6.91 -4.98
C MET A 331 -2.80 -6.32 -5.98
N HIS A 332 -4.06 -6.21 -5.61
CA HIS A 332 -5.09 -5.60 -6.45
C HIS A 332 -4.75 -4.13 -6.75
N TYR A 333 -4.34 -3.36 -5.72
CA TYR A 333 -3.87 -1.98 -5.91
C TYR A 333 -2.68 -1.89 -6.88
N ASN A 334 -1.69 -2.77 -6.74
CA ASN A 334 -0.53 -2.81 -7.61
C ASN A 334 -0.91 -3.10 -9.07
N ILE A 335 -1.84 -4.01 -9.31
CA ILE A 335 -2.35 -4.30 -10.66
C ILE A 335 -3.06 -3.07 -11.23
N LEU A 336 -3.94 -2.42 -10.46
CA LEU A 336 -4.65 -1.21 -10.90
C LEU A 336 -3.67 -0.06 -11.19
N SER A 337 -2.63 0.11 -10.38
CA SER A 337 -1.59 1.11 -10.63
C SER A 337 -0.82 0.84 -11.93
N TYR A 338 -0.53 -0.43 -12.22
CA TYR A 338 0.07 -0.82 -13.50
C TYR A 338 -0.86 -0.53 -14.69
N VAL A 339 -2.14 -0.90 -14.59
CA VAL A 339 -3.12 -0.65 -15.66
C VAL A 339 -3.30 0.84 -15.88
N LYS A 340 -3.46 1.62 -14.81
CA LYS A 340 -3.54 3.09 -14.87
C LYS A 340 -2.35 3.71 -15.61
N ARG A 341 -1.13 3.19 -15.42
CA ARG A 341 0.08 3.68 -16.10
C ARG A 341 0.06 3.43 -17.61
N ASN A 342 -0.51 2.30 -18.04
CA ASN A 342 -0.52 1.91 -19.46
C ASN A 342 -1.75 2.42 -20.22
N GLU A 343 -2.81 2.74 -19.51
CA GLU A 343 -4.07 3.23 -20.03
C GLU A 343 -4.33 4.64 -19.48
N SER A 344 -4.98 5.51 -20.27
CA SER A 344 -5.18 6.92 -19.92
C SER A 344 -6.32 7.11 -18.91
N TYR A 345 -6.21 6.51 -17.72
CA TYR A 345 -7.17 6.73 -16.65
C TYR A 345 -6.73 7.82 -15.68
N GLU A 346 -7.64 8.74 -15.37
CA GLU A 346 -7.36 9.81 -14.41
C GLU A 346 -7.30 9.31 -12.96
N THR A 347 -8.18 8.36 -12.59
CA THR A 347 -8.29 7.86 -11.21
C THR A 347 -8.35 6.33 -11.13
N ILE A 348 -7.83 5.77 -10.05
CA ILE A 348 -7.96 4.33 -9.75
C ILE A 348 -9.42 3.96 -9.48
N GLY A 349 -10.22 4.87 -8.94
CA GLY A 349 -11.65 4.63 -8.69
C GLY A 349 -12.45 4.42 -9.97
N GLY A 350 -12.22 5.25 -10.99
CA GLY A 350 -12.84 5.10 -12.31
C GLY A 350 -12.43 3.78 -12.98
N LEU A 351 -11.12 3.50 -13.00
CA LEU A 351 -10.58 2.25 -13.51
C LEU A 351 -11.17 1.03 -12.77
N PHE A 352 -11.27 1.08 -11.44
CA PHE A 352 -11.86 -0.01 -10.65
C PHE A 352 -13.32 -0.27 -11.03
N ALA A 353 -14.13 0.78 -11.19
CA ALA A 353 -15.53 0.66 -11.56
C ALA A 353 -15.67 0.00 -12.94
N GLU A 354 -14.86 0.41 -13.92
CA GLU A 354 -14.88 -0.13 -15.27
C GLU A 354 -14.42 -1.59 -15.32
N ILE A 355 -13.27 -1.93 -14.68
CA ILE A 355 -12.80 -3.33 -14.62
C ILE A 355 -13.83 -4.22 -13.90
N SER A 356 -14.49 -3.72 -12.86
CA SER A 356 -15.51 -4.46 -12.13
C SER A 356 -16.72 -4.77 -13.04
N LYS A 357 -17.16 -3.79 -13.84
CA LYS A 357 -18.23 -3.96 -14.82
C LYS A 357 -17.83 -4.97 -15.88
N ASN A 358 -16.68 -4.78 -16.51
CA ASN A 358 -16.18 -5.64 -17.59
C ASN A 358 -15.92 -7.08 -17.11
N SER A 359 -15.45 -7.27 -15.86
CA SER A 359 -15.27 -8.62 -15.28
C SER A 359 -16.58 -9.40 -15.14
N VAL A 360 -17.67 -8.71 -14.83
CA VAL A 360 -18.99 -9.36 -14.76
C VAL A 360 -19.47 -9.73 -16.17
N GLU A 361 -19.27 -8.85 -17.14
CA GLU A 361 -19.64 -9.10 -18.55
C GLU A 361 -18.82 -10.25 -19.15
N LEU A 362 -17.50 -10.28 -18.95
CA LEU A 362 -16.63 -11.38 -19.40
C LEU A 362 -17.03 -12.71 -18.76
N SER A 363 -17.35 -12.73 -17.46
CA SER A 363 -17.75 -13.98 -16.79
C SER A 363 -19.09 -14.53 -17.27
N VAL A 364 -20.01 -13.67 -17.68
CA VAL A 364 -21.27 -14.07 -18.33
C VAL A 364 -20.99 -14.61 -19.74
N ALA A 365 -20.12 -13.94 -20.50
CA ALA A 365 -19.70 -14.38 -21.83
C ALA A 365 -19.00 -15.75 -21.79
N GLU A 366 -18.10 -15.98 -20.83
CA GLU A 366 -17.44 -17.27 -20.62
C GLU A 366 -18.46 -18.38 -20.31
N LYS A 367 -19.47 -18.15 -19.49
CA LYS A 367 -20.51 -19.14 -19.20
C LYS A 367 -21.37 -19.47 -20.41
N ILE A 368 -21.73 -18.47 -21.19
CA ILE A 368 -22.47 -18.68 -22.44
C ILE A 368 -21.60 -19.48 -23.42
N TRP A 369 -20.29 -19.15 -23.50
CA TRP A 369 -19.36 -19.90 -24.34
C TRP A 369 -19.21 -21.34 -23.89
N LEU A 370 -19.06 -21.63 -22.61
CA LEU A 370 -19.03 -23.01 -22.08
C LEU A 370 -20.34 -23.78 -22.40
N LEU A 371 -21.47 -23.10 -22.27
CA LEU A 371 -22.77 -23.70 -22.64
C LEU A 371 -22.84 -24.04 -24.14
N ILE A 372 -22.34 -23.15 -25.00
CA ILE A 372 -22.27 -23.37 -26.44
C ILE A 372 -21.36 -24.55 -26.78
N VAL A 373 -20.18 -24.63 -26.14
CA VAL A 373 -19.23 -25.74 -26.30
C VAL A 373 -19.90 -27.07 -25.86
N GLU A 374 -20.62 -27.08 -24.75
CA GLU A 374 -21.33 -28.25 -24.26
C GLU A 374 -22.44 -28.69 -25.24
N VAL A 375 -23.19 -27.75 -25.79
CA VAL A 375 -24.21 -28.03 -26.83
C VAL A 375 -23.56 -28.60 -28.11
N ILE A 376 -22.38 -28.05 -28.50
CA ILE A 376 -21.61 -28.58 -29.64
C ILE A 376 -21.16 -30.02 -29.37
N ASN A 377 -20.67 -30.32 -28.15
CA ASN A 377 -20.28 -31.68 -27.76
C ASN A 377 -21.46 -32.65 -27.87
N VAL A 378 -22.61 -32.27 -27.35
CA VAL A 378 -23.84 -33.11 -27.46
C VAL A 378 -24.25 -33.32 -28.92
N ILE A 379 -24.19 -32.30 -29.77
CA ILE A 379 -24.47 -32.40 -31.21
C ILE A 379 -23.45 -33.30 -31.90
N ALA A 380 -22.18 -33.18 -31.58
CA ALA A 380 -21.11 -34.02 -32.12
C ALA A 380 -21.31 -35.50 -31.76
N GLU A 381 -21.71 -35.75 -30.51
CA GLU A 381 -22.04 -37.11 -30.04
C GLU A 381 -23.23 -37.70 -30.79
N VAL A 382 -24.31 -36.94 -30.98
CA VAL A 382 -25.48 -37.34 -31.73
C VAL A 382 -25.18 -37.59 -33.22
N LEU A 383 -24.30 -36.77 -33.81
CA LEU A 383 -23.92 -36.89 -35.23
C LEU A 383 -22.73 -37.84 -35.45
N ASN A 384 -22.18 -38.45 -34.40
CA ASN A 384 -21.02 -39.34 -34.46
C ASN A 384 -19.80 -38.70 -35.14
N CYS A 385 -19.54 -37.40 -34.88
CA CYS A 385 -18.41 -36.63 -35.43
C CYS A 385 -17.54 -36.05 -34.31
N ASP A 386 -16.32 -35.66 -34.69
CA ASP A 386 -15.37 -35.05 -33.73
C ASP A 386 -15.81 -33.63 -33.32
N ALA A 387 -16.02 -33.42 -32.03
CA ALA A 387 -16.43 -32.14 -31.45
C ALA A 387 -15.42 -31.01 -31.73
N MET A 388 -14.12 -31.33 -31.82
CA MET A 388 -13.07 -30.32 -32.15
C MET A 388 -13.22 -29.81 -33.59
N VAL A 389 -13.48 -30.73 -34.55
CA VAL A 389 -13.68 -30.36 -35.95
C VAL A 389 -14.94 -29.50 -36.12
N LEU A 390 -16.00 -29.82 -35.40
CA LEU A 390 -17.25 -29.05 -35.40
C LEU A 390 -17.02 -27.65 -34.78
N THR A 391 -16.27 -27.56 -33.69
CA THR A 391 -15.94 -26.31 -33.01
C THR A 391 -15.06 -25.43 -33.91
N GLU A 392 -14.05 -25.97 -34.59
CA GLU A 392 -13.21 -25.24 -35.53
C GLU A 392 -14.01 -24.73 -36.73
N GLN A 393 -14.94 -25.52 -37.26
CA GLN A 393 -15.83 -25.09 -38.36
C GLN A 393 -16.76 -23.95 -37.93
N VAL A 394 -17.25 -23.95 -36.68
CA VAL A 394 -18.07 -22.86 -36.14
C VAL A 394 -17.24 -21.61 -35.93
N ILE A 395 -16.01 -21.75 -35.40
CA ILE A 395 -15.09 -20.62 -35.11
C ILE A 395 -14.52 -20.02 -36.40
N SER A 396 -14.26 -20.81 -37.43
CA SER A 396 -13.74 -20.34 -38.72
C SER A 396 -14.77 -19.63 -39.59
N ASN A 397 -16.05 -19.70 -39.25
CA ASN A 397 -17.12 -19.09 -40.03
C ASN A 397 -17.47 -17.68 -39.51
N ASP A 398 -16.86 -16.67 -40.10
CA ASP A 398 -17.05 -15.24 -39.74
C ASP A 398 -18.52 -14.77 -39.71
N LYS A 399 -19.38 -15.34 -40.56
CA LYS A 399 -20.80 -15.03 -40.57
C LYS A 399 -21.53 -15.56 -39.33
N GLN A 400 -21.20 -16.76 -38.90
CA GLN A 400 -21.80 -17.36 -37.71
C GLN A 400 -21.30 -16.72 -36.42
N ILE A 401 -20.01 -16.38 -36.34
CA ILE A 401 -19.46 -15.61 -35.23
C ILE A 401 -20.09 -14.22 -35.11
N LYS A 402 -20.30 -13.53 -36.22
CA LYS A 402 -21.03 -12.25 -36.23
C LYS A 402 -22.46 -12.37 -35.73
N ALA A 403 -23.17 -13.45 -36.14
CA ALA A 403 -24.51 -13.72 -35.67
C ALA A 403 -24.58 -14.03 -34.17
N VAL A 404 -23.61 -14.81 -33.64
CA VAL A 404 -23.50 -15.10 -32.20
C VAL A 404 -23.17 -13.82 -31.41
N LYS A 405 -22.25 -12.97 -31.89
CA LYS A 405 -21.96 -11.66 -31.28
C LYS A 405 -23.18 -10.75 -31.27
N GLN A 406 -23.92 -10.65 -32.37
CA GLN A 406 -25.13 -9.81 -32.43
C GLN A 406 -26.24 -10.34 -31.51
N ALA A 407 -26.40 -11.66 -31.37
CA ALA A 407 -27.33 -12.24 -30.41
C ALA A 407 -26.90 -11.93 -28.96
N PHE A 408 -25.62 -11.99 -28.68
CA PHE A 408 -25.04 -11.63 -27.36
C PHE A 408 -25.27 -10.16 -27.00
N ASP A 409 -25.00 -9.25 -27.95
CA ASP A 409 -25.20 -7.80 -27.73
C ASP A 409 -26.69 -7.47 -27.50
N ARG A 410 -27.62 -8.22 -28.08
CA ARG A 410 -29.06 -8.10 -27.82
C ARG A 410 -29.45 -8.57 -26.42
N LEU A 411 -28.80 -9.62 -25.91
CA LEU A 411 -29.07 -10.17 -24.58
C LEU A 411 -28.52 -9.24 -23.47
N THR A 412 -27.40 -8.51 -23.71
CA THR A 412 -26.82 -7.57 -22.77
C THR A 412 -27.57 -6.22 -22.72
N LEU A 413 -28.35 -5.89 -23.75
CA LEU A 413 -29.20 -4.67 -23.79
C LEU A 413 -30.53 -4.83 -23.06
N VAL A 414 -30.91 -6.04 -22.65
CA VAL A 414 -32.19 -6.37 -21.99
C VAL A 414 -31.99 -6.68 -20.49
N ALA A 415 -30.77 -6.71 -19.98
CA ALA A 415 -30.43 -6.94 -18.57
C ALA A 415 -29.97 -5.62 -17.89
#